data_cb2fee9dc9df294d0885d98cb4200f24
#
_entry.id   cb2fee9dc9df294d0885d98cb4200f24
#
_cell.length_a   1.000
_cell.length_b   1.000
_cell.length_c   1.000
_cell.angle_alpha   90.00
_cell.angle_beta   90.00
_cell.angle_gamma   90.00
#
_symmetry.space_group_name_H-M   'P 1'
#
loop_
_entity.id
_entity.type
_entity.pdbx_description
1 polymer ?
#
loop_
_entity_poly.entity_id
_entity_poly.type
_entity_poly.pdbx_seq_one_letter_code
_entity_poly.pdbx_strand_id
1 'polypeptide(L)'
;EDWAAGPAVKGTVSVYFSSENETAIISTPEEFATDPTFTLTLKRSDATGSLTVPIEVETNEGNFQVPNQAEFAEGVAETSLTINFGQIENFKTCALKLRVSEEYANPYAQQDGLDYYDGTVLVSQWTKIVENASFAFSSLYPVVQSPIYHLEGVNRFRIENFLGSSYDLVFRLEGAKVQADDPATWEGELYPLSNAEWDEYGYWWLLNNAGDDYATWEISGQPIAYID
;
A
#
# COMPACT_ATOMS: atom_id res chain seq x y z
N GLU A 1 -35.46 30.44 -6.34
CA GLU A 1 -34.35 30.87 -5.42
C GLU A 1 -33.09 30.87 -6.21
N ASP A 2 -32.58 32.07 -6.54
CA ASP A 2 -31.32 32.24 -7.22
C ASP A 2 -30.19 31.84 -6.25
N TRP A 3 -29.57 30.73 -6.47
CA TRP A 3 -28.31 30.35 -5.83
C TRP A 3 -27.23 31.32 -6.34
N ALA A 4 -26.88 32.29 -5.56
CA ALA A 4 -25.66 33.06 -5.82
C ALA A 4 -24.46 32.10 -5.76
N ALA A 5 -23.76 31.98 -6.90
CA ALA A 5 -22.48 31.30 -6.90
C ALA A 5 -21.62 31.91 -5.79
N GLY A 6 -21.07 31.07 -4.93
CA GLY A 6 -20.11 31.51 -3.90
C GLY A 6 -18.97 32.31 -4.57
N PRO A 7 -18.29 33.17 -3.82
CA PRO A 7 -17.23 34.00 -4.36
C PRO A 7 -16.22 33.09 -5.09
N ALA A 8 -16.05 33.33 -6.39
CA ALA A 8 -14.99 32.68 -7.14
C ALA A 8 -13.67 32.95 -6.42
N VAL A 9 -13.05 31.92 -5.89
CA VAL A 9 -11.70 32.01 -5.33
C VAL A 9 -10.82 32.45 -6.49
N LYS A 10 -10.36 33.67 -6.46
CA LYS A 10 -9.55 34.25 -7.52
C LYS A 10 -8.26 33.47 -7.61
N GLY A 11 -8.17 32.59 -8.64
CA GLY A 11 -6.91 32.34 -9.33
C GLY A 11 -5.73 31.79 -8.53
N THR A 12 -5.96 31.12 -7.42
CA THR A 12 -4.90 30.35 -6.77
C THR A 12 -4.84 28.96 -7.41
N VAL A 13 -3.65 28.61 -7.87
CA VAL A 13 -3.37 27.27 -8.37
C VAL A 13 -3.59 26.30 -7.21
N SER A 14 -4.46 25.33 -7.38
CA SER A 14 -4.63 24.27 -6.38
C SER A 14 -3.51 23.26 -6.51
N VAL A 15 -2.94 22.86 -5.37
CA VAL A 15 -1.91 21.82 -5.28
C VAL A 15 -2.41 20.72 -4.34
N TYR A 16 -2.15 19.49 -4.70
CA TYR A 16 -2.62 18.31 -3.94
C TYR A 16 -1.65 17.14 -4.10
N PHE A 17 -1.61 16.28 -3.10
CA PHE A 17 -0.96 14.97 -3.18
C PHE A 17 -1.80 14.04 -4.05
N SER A 18 -1.18 13.36 -4.99
CA SER A 18 -1.87 12.42 -5.87
C SER A 18 -2.54 11.30 -5.08
N SER A 19 -3.75 10.89 -5.49
CA SER A 19 -4.44 9.72 -4.94
C SER A 19 -3.72 8.39 -5.23
N GLU A 20 -2.78 8.41 -6.17
CA GLU A 20 -1.94 7.26 -6.52
C GLU A 20 -0.77 7.04 -5.53
N ASN A 21 -0.52 7.99 -4.62
CA ASN A 21 0.49 7.82 -3.59
C ASN A 21 0.14 6.67 -2.66
N GLU A 22 1.09 5.79 -2.43
CA GLU A 22 0.94 4.75 -1.42
C GLU A 22 0.83 5.36 -0.02
N THR A 23 -0.13 4.88 0.77
CA THR A 23 -0.33 5.33 2.16
C THR A 23 0.30 4.38 3.18
N ALA A 24 0.78 3.23 2.75
CA ALA A 24 1.51 2.27 3.58
C ALA A 24 2.84 1.94 2.90
N ILE A 25 3.87 2.70 3.23
CA ILE A 25 5.22 2.48 2.72
C ILE A 25 5.89 1.40 3.55
N ILE A 26 6.30 0.31 2.91
CA ILE A 26 7.00 -0.79 3.56
C ILE A 26 8.30 -1.03 2.81
N SER A 27 9.40 -1.04 3.53
CA SER A 27 10.73 -1.31 2.99
C SER A 27 11.43 -2.40 3.81
N THR A 28 12.27 -3.19 3.16
CA THR A 28 13.14 -4.13 3.88
C THR A 28 14.40 -3.42 4.38
N PRO A 29 15.13 -3.99 5.38
CA PRO A 29 16.40 -3.43 5.81
C PRO A 29 17.43 -3.31 4.70
N GLU A 30 17.44 -4.23 3.73
CA GLU A 30 18.34 -4.22 2.57
C GLU A 30 17.98 -3.09 1.60
N GLU A 31 16.70 -2.92 1.29
CA GLU A 31 16.20 -1.82 0.45
C GLU A 31 16.49 -0.48 1.12
N PHE A 32 16.20 -0.37 2.41
CA PHE A 32 16.46 0.83 3.19
C PHE A 32 17.96 1.18 3.22
N ALA A 33 18.85 0.19 3.31
CA ALA A 33 20.30 0.42 3.29
C ALA A 33 20.80 0.88 1.91
N THR A 34 20.09 0.49 0.83
CA THR A 34 20.47 0.82 -0.55
C THR A 34 19.89 2.16 -0.98
N ASP A 35 18.60 2.38 -0.71
CA ASP A 35 17.88 3.61 -1.02
C ASP A 35 16.93 3.94 0.15
N PRO A 36 17.38 4.77 1.10
CA PRO A 36 16.58 5.14 2.26
C PRO A 36 15.57 6.24 1.93
N THR A 37 14.96 6.21 0.75
CA THR A 37 14.01 7.22 0.31
C THR A 37 12.71 6.62 -0.20
N PHE A 38 11.65 7.41 -0.18
CA PHE A 38 10.44 7.18 -0.94
C PHE A 38 9.93 8.49 -1.53
N THR A 39 9.09 8.41 -2.54
CA THR A 39 8.68 9.58 -3.30
C THR A 39 7.17 9.70 -3.29
N LEU A 40 6.69 10.91 -3.01
CA LEU A 40 5.28 11.29 -3.15
C LEU A 40 5.12 12.18 -4.38
N THR A 41 4.08 11.93 -5.15
CA THR A 41 3.70 12.77 -6.30
C THR A 41 2.74 13.86 -5.85
N LEU A 42 3.05 15.10 -6.20
CA LEU A 42 2.14 16.23 -6.10
C LEU A 42 1.71 16.68 -7.49
N LYS A 43 0.45 17.10 -7.59
CA LYS A 43 -0.16 17.61 -8.82
C LYS A 43 -0.67 19.03 -8.60
N ARG A 44 -0.79 19.82 -9.68
CA ARG A 44 -1.37 21.15 -9.64
C ARG A 44 -2.43 21.37 -10.72
N SER A 45 -3.41 22.19 -10.42
CA SER A 45 -4.55 22.46 -11.33
C SER A 45 -4.21 23.29 -12.55
N ASP A 46 -3.13 24.09 -12.48
CA ASP A 46 -2.67 24.97 -13.55
C ASP A 46 -1.14 24.90 -13.65
N ALA A 47 -0.66 24.53 -14.82
CA ALA A 47 0.77 24.39 -15.10
C ALA A 47 1.45 25.69 -15.59
N THR A 48 0.74 26.81 -15.62
CA THR A 48 1.27 28.09 -16.08
C THR A 48 2.32 28.62 -15.11
N GLY A 49 3.50 28.90 -15.63
CA GLY A 49 4.63 29.41 -14.86
C GLY A 49 5.26 28.36 -13.92
N SER A 50 6.37 28.73 -13.32
CA SER A 50 6.98 27.96 -12.22
C SER A 50 6.25 28.25 -10.91
N LEU A 51 6.21 27.27 -10.01
CA LEU A 51 5.53 27.39 -8.73
C LEU A 51 6.34 26.68 -7.64
N THR A 52 6.51 27.36 -6.50
CA THR A 52 7.06 26.77 -5.29
C THR A 52 6.00 26.75 -4.21
N VAL A 53 5.74 25.56 -3.66
CA VAL A 53 4.66 25.31 -2.70
C VAL A 53 5.25 24.85 -1.38
N PRO A 54 5.05 25.59 -0.27
CA PRO A 54 5.48 25.14 1.05
C PRO A 54 4.76 23.87 1.47
N ILE A 55 5.49 22.95 2.11
CA ILE A 55 4.97 21.71 2.68
C ILE A 55 5.05 21.80 4.19
N GLU A 56 3.93 21.61 4.83
CA GLU A 56 3.80 21.60 6.29
C GLU A 56 3.84 20.15 6.80
N VAL A 57 4.59 19.92 7.87
CA VAL A 57 4.70 18.62 8.51
C VAL A 57 3.82 18.63 9.76
N GLU A 58 2.68 17.92 9.71
CA GLU A 58 1.74 17.81 10.85
C GLU A 58 2.14 16.68 11.81
N THR A 59 2.61 15.54 11.27
CA THR A 59 3.08 14.38 12.05
C THR A 59 4.33 13.82 11.42
N ASN A 60 5.33 13.47 12.22
CA ASN A 60 6.58 12.87 11.78
C ASN A 60 7.17 12.01 12.91
N GLU A 61 6.63 10.80 13.06
CA GLU A 61 7.06 9.87 14.12
C GLU A 61 8.40 9.18 13.83
N GLY A 62 8.78 9.11 12.55
CA GLY A 62 10.02 8.48 12.11
C GLY A 62 11.21 9.43 11.98
N ASN A 63 11.07 10.71 12.34
CA ASN A 63 12.07 11.74 12.07
C ASN A 63 12.49 11.79 10.59
N PHE A 64 11.53 11.61 9.70
CA PHE A 64 11.74 11.66 8.25
C PHE A 64 12.27 13.03 7.85
N GLN A 65 13.20 13.03 6.90
CA GLN A 65 13.69 14.28 6.30
C GLN A 65 12.78 14.64 5.14
N VAL A 66 11.85 15.53 5.43
CA VAL A 66 10.86 16.03 4.46
C VAL A 66 11.34 17.36 3.90
N PRO A 67 11.39 17.52 2.56
CA PRO A 67 11.62 18.85 1.97
C PRO A 67 10.54 19.83 2.43
N ASN A 68 10.93 21.05 2.74
CA ASN A 68 10.01 22.09 3.22
C ASN A 68 9.16 22.72 2.10
N GLN A 69 9.41 22.35 0.85
CA GLN A 69 8.68 22.85 -0.33
C GLN A 69 8.72 21.85 -1.47
N ALA A 70 7.72 21.92 -2.33
CA ALA A 70 7.67 21.24 -3.63
C ALA A 70 7.83 22.30 -4.73
N GLU A 71 8.56 21.95 -5.80
CA GLU A 71 8.85 22.85 -6.91
C GLU A 71 8.26 22.29 -8.21
N PHE A 72 7.47 23.12 -8.89
CA PHE A 72 6.92 22.80 -10.21
C PHE A 72 7.61 23.71 -11.24
N ALA A 73 8.19 23.12 -12.25
CA ALA A 73 8.71 23.86 -13.39
C ALA A 73 7.56 24.40 -14.28
N GLU A 74 7.83 25.41 -15.08
CA GLU A 74 6.88 25.96 -16.05
C GLU A 74 6.40 24.85 -17.00
N GLY A 75 5.09 24.79 -17.22
CA GLY A 75 4.46 23.79 -18.09
C GLY A 75 4.33 22.39 -17.51
N VAL A 76 4.79 22.15 -16.26
CA VAL A 76 4.76 20.86 -15.60
C VAL A 76 3.64 20.80 -14.58
N ALA A 77 2.70 19.88 -14.74
CA ALA A 77 1.55 19.71 -13.86
C ALA A 77 1.83 18.82 -12.63
N GLU A 78 2.91 18.03 -12.66
CA GLU A 78 3.25 17.08 -11.60
C GLU A 78 4.69 17.27 -11.14
N THR A 79 4.94 17.04 -9.87
CA THR A 79 6.30 17.04 -9.29
C THR A 79 6.43 15.98 -8.23
N SER A 80 7.67 15.65 -7.91
CA SER A 80 8.02 14.64 -6.91
C SER A 80 8.58 15.27 -5.64
N LEU A 81 8.11 14.81 -4.49
CA LEU A 81 8.66 15.11 -3.18
C LEU A 81 9.38 13.86 -2.66
N THR A 82 10.70 13.86 -2.70
CA THR A 82 11.51 12.75 -2.19
C THR A 82 11.76 12.93 -0.71
N ILE A 83 11.36 11.94 0.07
CA ILE A 83 11.43 11.91 1.53
C ILE A 83 12.47 10.86 1.94
N ASN A 84 13.41 11.23 2.80
CA ASN A 84 14.36 10.29 3.35
C ASN A 84 13.82 9.71 4.66
N PHE A 85 13.99 8.41 4.86
CA PHE A 85 13.52 7.67 6.05
C PHE A 85 14.11 8.17 7.37
N GLY A 86 15.20 8.93 7.33
CA GLY A 86 15.82 9.45 8.54
C GLY A 86 16.40 8.35 9.43
N GLN A 87 15.95 8.29 10.66
CA GLN A 87 16.40 7.32 11.67
C GLN A 87 15.22 6.47 12.17
N ILE A 88 14.49 5.86 11.26
CA ILE A 88 13.40 4.97 11.60
C ILE A 88 13.92 3.71 12.30
N GLU A 89 13.24 3.29 13.36
CA GLU A 89 13.51 2.01 14.02
C GLU A 89 12.87 0.88 13.20
N ASN A 90 13.64 -0.20 12.97
CA ASN A 90 13.11 -1.38 12.33
C ASN A 90 11.93 -1.95 13.13
N PHE A 91 10.95 -2.52 12.41
CA PHE A 91 9.76 -3.18 12.96
C PHE A 91 8.80 -2.24 13.73
N LYS A 92 8.96 -0.94 13.54
CA LYS A 92 8.06 0.06 14.12
C LYS A 92 7.38 0.83 13.02
N THR A 93 6.05 0.80 13.03
CA THR A 93 5.24 1.66 12.15
C THR A 93 5.29 3.09 12.64
N CYS A 94 5.67 4.01 11.76
CA CYS A 94 5.78 5.42 12.04
C CYS A 94 4.81 6.21 11.15
N ALA A 95 3.97 7.04 11.75
CA ALA A 95 3.06 7.90 11.00
C ALA A 95 3.80 9.11 10.41
N LEU A 96 3.38 9.47 9.20
CA LEU A 96 3.79 10.69 8.51
C LEU A 96 2.55 11.39 7.96
N LYS A 97 2.35 12.63 8.37
CA LYS A 97 1.28 13.47 7.82
C LYS A 97 1.83 14.80 7.35
N LEU A 98 1.55 15.10 6.10
CA LEU A 98 1.99 16.30 5.40
C LEU A 98 0.78 17.06 4.87
N ARG A 99 0.92 18.36 4.73
CA ARG A 99 -0.09 19.23 4.12
C ARG A 99 0.58 20.24 3.18
N VAL A 100 -0.08 20.57 2.09
CA VAL A 100 0.29 21.76 1.31
C VAL A 100 -0.16 22.99 2.06
N SER A 101 0.61 24.10 1.93
CA SER A 101 0.23 25.37 2.54
C SER A 101 -1.19 25.78 2.17
N GLU A 102 -1.94 26.31 3.13
CA GLU A 102 -3.36 26.66 3.04
C GLU A 102 -3.70 27.53 1.82
N GLU A 103 -2.77 28.39 1.40
CA GLU A 103 -2.97 29.24 0.22
C GLU A 103 -3.10 28.48 -1.11
N TYR A 104 -2.59 27.24 -1.17
CA TYR A 104 -2.67 26.33 -2.33
C TYR A 104 -3.67 25.19 -2.13
N ALA A 105 -4.24 25.08 -0.94
CA ALA A 105 -5.24 24.08 -0.63
C ALA A 105 -6.60 24.49 -1.20
N ASN A 106 -7.21 23.62 -1.99
CA ASN A 106 -8.58 23.83 -2.45
C ASN A 106 -9.44 22.59 -2.20
N PRO A 107 -10.18 22.54 -1.11
CA PRO A 107 -10.99 21.37 -0.76
C PRO A 107 -12.11 21.08 -1.76
N TYR A 108 -12.40 21.99 -2.68
CA TYR A 108 -13.44 21.80 -3.70
C TYR A 108 -12.91 21.36 -5.07
N ALA A 109 -11.58 21.35 -5.27
CA ALA A 109 -10.95 20.97 -6.54
C ALA A 109 -10.32 19.56 -6.53
N GLN A 110 -10.63 18.75 -5.54
CA GLN A 110 -10.00 17.45 -5.29
C GLN A 110 -10.62 16.36 -6.17
N GLN A 111 -10.26 16.32 -7.44
CA GLN A 111 -10.67 15.19 -8.29
C GLN A 111 -9.69 14.02 -8.23
N ASP A 112 -8.37 14.28 -8.05
CA ASP A 112 -7.32 13.27 -8.17
C ASP A 112 -6.34 13.25 -6.97
N GLY A 113 -6.76 13.75 -5.81
CA GLY A 113 -5.91 13.80 -4.62
C GLY A 113 -6.45 14.69 -3.51
N LEU A 114 -5.65 14.84 -2.46
CA LEU A 114 -5.98 15.60 -1.26
C LEU A 114 -4.92 16.67 -1.01
N ASP A 115 -5.30 17.76 -0.35
CA ASP A 115 -4.36 18.80 0.10
C ASP A 115 -3.43 18.34 1.23
N TYR A 116 -3.59 17.08 1.64
CA TYR A 116 -2.74 16.41 2.62
C TYR A 116 -2.38 15.00 2.19
N TYR A 117 -1.28 14.51 2.74
CA TYR A 117 -0.88 13.10 2.74
C TYR A 117 -0.96 12.57 4.17
N ASP A 118 -1.55 11.41 4.36
CA ASP A 118 -1.64 10.72 5.65
C ASP A 118 -1.25 9.26 5.43
N GLY A 119 -0.06 8.90 5.87
CA GLY A 119 0.49 7.57 5.63
C GLY A 119 1.34 7.05 6.76
N THR A 120 1.75 5.81 6.61
CA THR A 120 2.63 5.10 7.54
C THR A 120 3.85 4.57 6.82
N VAL A 121 4.97 4.54 7.52
CA VAL A 121 6.23 3.98 7.03
C VAL A 121 6.71 2.91 7.99
N LEU A 122 7.12 1.77 7.47
CA LEU A 122 7.64 0.63 8.21
C LEU A 122 8.87 0.07 7.49
N VAL A 123 9.97 -0.10 8.21
CA VAL A 123 11.07 -0.94 7.77
C VAL A 123 10.92 -2.29 8.43
N SER A 124 10.63 -3.31 7.64
CA SER A 124 10.34 -4.67 8.10
C SER A 124 10.90 -5.72 7.16
N GLN A 125 10.92 -6.96 7.62
CA GLN A 125 11.42 -8.09 6.84
C GLN A 125 10.44 -9.26 6.89
N TRP A 126 10.54 -10.09 5.86
CA TRP A 126 9.87 -11.37 5.81
C TRP A 126 10.65 -12.40 6.60
N THR A 127 10.07 -12.90 7.69
CA THR A 127 10.64 -13.99 8.49
C THR A 127 9.90 -15.27 8.15
N LYS A 128 10.66 -16.30 7.77
CA LYS A 128 10.10 -17.64 7.53
C LYS A 128 9.62 -18.24 8.85
N ILE A 129 8.34 -18.57 8.92
CA ILE A 129 7.69 -19.14 10.10
C ILE A 129 7.30 -20.60 9.94
N VAL A 130 7.08 -21.05 8.69
CA VAL A 130 6.84 -22.44 8.35
C VAL A 130 7.74 -22.83 7.19
N GLU A 131 8.51 -23.92 7.32
CA GLU A 131 9.39 -24.40 6.26
C GLU A 131 8.60 -25.11 5.13
N ASN A 132 7.65 -25.95 5.48
CA ASN A 132 6.92 -26.81 4.56
C ASN A 132 5.43 -26.88 4.97
N ALA A 133 4.67 -25.83 4.71
CA ALA A 133 3.21 -25.89 4.85
C ALA A 133 2.62 -26.70 3.71
N SER A 134 1.69 -27.58 4.03
CA SER A 134 1.02 -28.43 3.04
C SER A 134 -0.29 -27.79 2.59
N PHE A 135 -0.42 -27.56 1.29
CA PHE A 135 -1.63 -27.00 0.69
C PHE A 135 -2.34 -28.09 -0.14
N ALA A 136 -3.55 -28.43 0.26
CA ALA A 136 -4.42 -29.35 -0.46
C ALA A 136 -5.54 -28.57 -1.14
N PHE A 137 -5.53 -28.56 -2.46
CA PHE A 137 -6.54 -27.81 -3.21
C PHE A 137 -7.82 -28.63 -3.48
N SER A 138 -7.68 -29.90 -3.70
CA SER A 138 -8.77 -30.88 -3.76
C SER A 138 -8.17 -32.29 -3.75
N SER A 139 -9.01 -33.31 -3.57
CA SER A 139 -8.58 -34.71 -3.65
C SER A 139 -8.01 -35.13 -5.02
N LEU A 140 -8.16 -34.30 -6.04
CA LEU A 140 -7.70 -34.57 -7.41
C LEU A 140 -6.31 -33.97 -7.71
N TYR A 141 -5.81 -33.10 -6.87
CA TYR A 141 -4.52 -32.45 -7.06
C TYR A 141 -3.51 -32.89 -6.01
N PRO A 142 -2.24 -33.00 -6.38
CA PRO A 142 -1.21 -33.35 -5.42
C PRO A 142 -1.12 -32.26 -4.33
N VAL A 143 -0.83 -32.66 -3.10
CA VAL A 143 -0.48 -31.74 -2.04
C VAL A 143 0.82 -31.02 -2.42
N VAL A 144 0.77 -29.70 -2.41
CA VAL A 144 1.93 -28.84 -2.66
C VAL A 144 2.46 -28.37 -1.32
N GLN A 145 3.78 -28.37 -1.18
CA GLN A 145 4.45 -27.83 0.01
C GLN A 145 5.12 -26.51 -0.35
N SER A 146 4.89 -25.50 0.47
CA SER A 146 5.50 -24.18 0.32
C SER A 146 5.80 -23.55 1.67
N PRO A 147 6.87 -22.74 1.79
CA PRO A 147 7.14 -22.03 3.02
C PRO A 147 6.14 -20.87 3.23
N ILE A 148 5.89 -20.57 4.49
CA ILE A 148 5.12 -19.39 4.89
C ILE A 148 6.06 -18.41 5.59
N TYR A 149 5.92 -17.15 5.22
CA TYR A 149 6.62 -16.03 5.83
C TYR A 149 5.65 -15.08 6.51
N HIS A 150 6.08 -14.45 7.56
CA HIS A 150 5.40 -13.36 8.23
C HIS A 150 6.18 -12.05 8.03
N LEU A 151 5.51 -10.97 7.69
CA LEU A 151 6.10 -9.65 7.69
C LEU A 151 6.05 -9.09 9.11
N GLU A 152 7.22 -8.96 9.74
CA GLU A 152 7.30 -8.60 11.15
C GLU A 152 6.64 -7.25 11.46
N GLY A 153 5.86 -7.21 12.52
CA GLY A 153 5.15 -6.02 12.98
C GLY A 153 3.79 -5.74 12.33
N VAL A 154 3.38 -6.51 11.32
CA VAL A 154 2.09 -6.34 10.66
C VAL A 154 1.37 -7.67 10.43
N ASN A 155 0.05 -7.63 10.35
CA ASN A 155 -0.77 -8.79 9.98
C ASN A 155 -0.68 -9.03 8.48
N ARG A 156 0.50 -9.45 8.00
CA ARG A 156 0.76 -9.74 6.60
C ARG A 156 1.66 -10.95 6.47
N PHE A 157 1.22 -11.89 5.67
CA PHE A 157 1.86 -13.19 5.46
C PHE A 157 2.06 -13.44 3.98
N ARG A 158 2.99 -14.30 3.64
CA ARG A 158 3.29 -14.69 2.27
C ARG A 158 3.50 -16.20 2.19
N ILE A 159 2.80 -16.84 1.26
CA ILE A 159 3.10 -18.22 0.84
C ILE A 159 3.91 -18.11 -0.44
N GLU A 160 5.14 -18.60 -0.41
CA GLU A 160 6.04 -18.58 -1.56
C GLU A 160 5.60 -19.63 -2.58
N ASN A 161 5.62 -19.26 -3.86
CA ASN A 161 5.22 -20.14 -4.98
C ASN A 161 3.89 -20.86 -4.73
N PHE A 162 2.85 -20.11 -4.37
CA PHE A 162 1.56 -20.64 -3.97
C PHE A 162 1.01 -21.66 -4.97
N LEU A 163 0.63 -22.85 -4.49
CA LEU A 163 0.16 -23.99 -5.28
C LEU A 163 1.13 -24.43 -6.39
N GLY A 164 2.42 -24.18 -6.24
CA GLY A 164 3.44 -24.53 -7.24
C GLY A 164 3.49 -23.55 -8.42
N SER A 165 2.83 -22.41 -8.32
CA SER A 165 2.93 -21.33 -9.29
C SER A 165 4.26 -20.56 -9.15
N SER A 166 4.53 -19.65 -10.07
CA SER A 166 5.66 -18.71 -9.95
C SER A 166 5.35 -17.48 -9.11
N TYR A 167 4.19 -17.41 -8.50
CA TYR A 167 3.69 -16.28 -7.76
C TYR A 167 3.56 -16.58 -6.27
N ASP A 168 3.83 -15.56 -5.47
CA ASP A 168 3.61 -15.61 -4.03
C ASP A 168 2.19 -15.15 -3.71
N LEU A 169 1.54 -15.81 -2.76
CA LEU A 169 0.30 -15.31 -2.19
C LEU A 169 0.62 -14.46 -0.97
N VAL A 170 0.35 -13.17 -1.05
CA VAL A 170 0.39 -12.28 0.11
C VAL A 170 -1.02 -12.13 0.67
N PHE A 171 -1.19 -12.32 1.96
CA PHE A 171 -2.49 -12.32 2.63
C PHE A 171 -2.41 -11.74 4.04
N ARG A 172 -3.56 -11.40 4.61
CA ARG A 172 -3.74 -11.17 6.03
C ARG A 172 -4.60 -12.29 6.63
N LEU A 173 -4.47 -12.48 7.92
CA LEU A 173 -5.27 -13.42 8.68
C LEU A 173 -6.30 -12.66 9.50
N GLU A 174 -7.58 -13.02 9.36
CA GLU A 174 -8.67 -12.55 10.22
C GLU A 174 -9.16 -13.71 11.08
N GLY A 175 -9.19 -13.51 12.41
CA GLY A 175 -9.56 -14.50 13.39
C GLY A 175 -8.63 -14.52 14.58
N ALA A 176 -8.90 -15.43 15.51
CA ALA A 176 -8.15 -15.54 16.75
C ALA A 176 -6.75 -16.11 16.49
N LYS A 177 -5.74 -15.34 16.85
CA LYS A 177 -4.36 -15.81 16.99
C LYS A 177 -4.13 -16.15 18.45
N VAL A 178 -4.00 -17.41 18.77
CA VAL A 178 -3.91 -17.85 20.18
C VAL A 178 -2.52 -17.58 20.76
N GLN A 179 -1.45 -17.75 19.96
CA GLN A 179 -0.08 -17.41 20.36
C GLN A 179 0.62 -16.67 19.23
N ALA A 180 1.44 -15.69 19.60
CA ALA A 180 1.93 -14.71 18.68
C ALA A 180 2.72 -15.26 17.50
N ASP A 181 3.48 -16.34 17.65
CA ASP A 181 4.44 -16.76 16.65
C ASP A 181 4.38 -18.26 16.31
N ASP A 182 3.33 -18.96 16.73
CA ASP A 182 3.16 -20.37 16.40
C ASP A 182 2.03 -20.55 15.38
N PRO A 183 2.35 -20.81 14.09
CA PRO A 183 1.36 -21.03 13.04
C PRO A 183 0.41 -22.20 13.32
N ALA A 184 0.83 -23.18 14.12
CA ALA A 184 -0.01 -24.32 14.49
C ALA A 184 -1.20 -23.93 15.39
N THR A 185 -1.17 -22.73 15.96
CA THR A 185 -2.25 -22.20 16.80
C THR A 185 -3.09 -21.13 16.11
N TRP A 186 -2.89 -20.90 14.82
CA TRP A 186 -3.67 -19.93 14.08
C TRP A 186 -5.05 -20.50 13.76
N GLU A 187 -6.03 -19.66 13.99
CA GLU A 187 -7.40 -19.87 13.56
C GLU A 187 -7.81 -18.65 12.75
N GLY A 188 -8.63 -18.83 11.72
CA GLY A 188 -9.19 -17.70 11.00
C GLY A 188 -9.23 -17.85 9.49
N GLU A 189 -9.53 -16.75 8.84
CA GLU A 189 -9.75 -16.65 7.41
C GLU A 189 -8.58 -15.93 6.74
N LEU A 190 -8.12 -16.49 5.62
CA LEU A 190 -7.05 -15.93 4.79
C LEU A 190 -7.65 -14.97 3.77
N TYR A 191 -7.27 -13.71 3.84
CA TYR A 191 -7.68 -12.68 2.89
C TYR A 191 -6.51 -12.25 2.00
N PRO A 192 -6.65 -12.31 0.68
CA PRO A 192 -5.59 -11.90 -0.24
C PRO A 192 -5.35 -10.39 -0.13
N LEU A 193 -4.08 -10.00 -0.17
CA LEU A 193 -3.64 -8.60 -0.17
C LEU A 193 -2.86 -8.22 -1.43
N SER A 194 -2.38 -9.21 -2.17
CA SER A 194 -1.66 -8.95 -3.40
C SER A 194 -2.61 -8.95 -4.58
N ASN A 195 -2.52 -7.89 -5.38
CA ASN A 195 -2.96 -7.89 -6.77
C ASN A 195 -1.85 -8.53 -7.61
N ALA A 196 -1.35 -9.71 -7.20
CA ALA A 196 -0.33 -10.38 -7.98
C ALA A 196 -0.83 -10.49 -9.42
N GLU A 197 -0.01 -10.08 -10.36
CA GLU A 197 -0.26 -10.27 -11.79
C GLU A 197 -0.28 -11.78 -12.05
N TRP A 198 -1.46 -12.36 -11.98
CA TRP A 198 -1.65 -13.81 -11.88
C TRP A 198 -1.77 -14.50 -13.21
N ASP A 199 -2.08 -13.75 -14.19
CA ASP A 199 -1.98 -14.05 -15.60
C ASP A 199 -2.12 -12.73 -16.40
N GLU A 200 -2.05 -12.80 -17.70
CA GLU A 200 -2.27 -11.65 -18.59
C GLU A 200 -3.67 -10.99 -18.45
N TYR A 201 -4.56 -11.61 -17.65
CA TYR A 201 -5.94 -11.15 -17.39
C TYR A 201 -6.16 -10.68 -15.96
N GLY A 202 -5.17 -10.83 -15.05
CA GLY A 202 -5.26 -10.38 -13.65
C GLY A 202 -6.21 -11.19 -12.76
N TYR A 203 -6.53 -12.44 -13.14
CA TYR A 203 -7.45 -13.28 -12.37
C TYR A 203 -6.73 -14.44 -11.69
N TRP A 204 -7.18 -14.78 -10.47
CA TRP A 204 -6.88 -16.02 -9.82
C TRP A 204 -7.79 -17.12 -10.32
N TRP A 205 -7.18 -18.18 -10.81
CA TRP A 205 -7.88 -19.40 -11.12
C TRP A 205 -7.95 -20.28 -9.86
N LEU A 206 -8.99 -20.12 -9.05
CA LEU A 206 -9.36 -21.14 -8.10
C LEU A 206 -10.26 -22.14 -8.83
N LEU A 207 -9.79 -23.35 -9.01
CA LEU A 207 -10.59 -24.41 -9.56
C LEU A 207 -11.75 -24.68 -8.61
N ASN A 208 -12.96 -24.37 -9.03
CA ASN A 208 -14.16 -24.74 -8.32
C ASN A 208 -14.50 -26.19 -8.66
N ASN A 209 -14.77 -27.00 -7.63
CA ASN A 209 -15.10 -28.42 -7.76
C ASN A 209 -16.54 -28.66 -8.28
N ALA A 210 -17.24 -27.67 -8.79
CA ALA A 210 -18.61 -27.71 -9.28
C ALA A 210 -18.70 -27.96 -10.79
N GLY A 211 -17.86 -28.88 -11.33
CA GLY A 211 -18.01 -29.42 -12.68
C GLY A 211 -17.67 -28.44 -13.81
N ASP A 212 -16.88 -28.90 -14.71
CA ASP A 212 -16.60 -28.52 -16.10
C ASP A 212 -16.29 -27.03 -16.44
N ASP A 213 -16.58 -26.07 -15.58
CA ASP A 213 -16.30 -24.67 -15.83
C ASP A 213 -15.27 -24.11 -14.84
N TYR A 214 -14.21 -23.53 -15.37
CA TYR A 214 -13.26 -22.73 -14.61
C TYR A 214 -13.96 -21.46 -14.14
N ALA A 215 -14.26 -21.36 -12.86
CA ALA A 215 -14.77 -20.13 -12.30
C ALA A 215 -13.60 -19.18 -12.00
N THR A 216 -13.55 -18.07 -12.67
CA THR A 216 -12.75 -16.91 -12.26
C THR A 216 -13.38 -16.32 -11.01
N TRP A 217 -12.65 -16.29 -9.93
CA TRP A 217 -13.06 -15.60 -8.72
C TRP A 217 -12.37 -14.25 -8.70
N GLU A 218 -13.15 -13.21 -8.79
CA GLU A 218 -12.69 -11.87 -8.45
C GLU A 218 -12.43 -11.86 -6.94
N ILE A 219 -11.16 -11.78 -6.55
CA ILE A 219 -10.76 -11.79 -5.14
C ILE A 219 -10.95 -10.39 -4.59
N SER A 220 -12.18 -10.00 -4.38
CA SER A 220 -12.53 -8.74 -3.73
C SER A 220 -13.05 -9.02 -2.32
N GLY A 221 -12.11 -9.06 -1.34
CA GLY A 221 -12.46 -9.04 0.08
C GLY A 221 -13.14 -10.29 0.64
N GLN A 222 -13.13 -11.41 -0.08
CA GLN A 222 -13.63 -12.70 0.42
C GLN A 222 -12.47 -13.55 0.92
N PRO A 223 -12.68 -14.39 1.95
CA PRO A 223 -11.66 -15.34 2.38
C PRO A 223 -11.37 -16.34 1.28
N ILE A 224 -10.10 -16.66 1.06
CA ILE A 224 -9.65 -17.64 0.04
C ILE A 224 -9.41 -19.02 0.63
N ALA A 225 -9.20 -19.09 1.93
CA ALA A 225 -8.97 -20.33 2.66
C ALA A 225 -9.26 -20.13 4.15
N TYR A 226 -9.37 -21.25 4.86
CA TYR A 226 -9.45 -21.31 6.32
C TYR A 226 -8.23 -22.03 6.83
N ILE A 227 -7.76 -21.63 8.02
CA ILE A 227 -6.75 -22.34 8.78
C ILE A 227 -7.44 -23.00 9.95
N ASP A 228 -7.39 -24.34 9.98
CA ASP A 228 -7.86 -25.20 11.09
C ASP A 228 -6.68 -25.56 11.98
#